data_050e0b385390c9944402b7a4d5a836b0
#
_entry.id   050e0b385390c9944402b7a4d5a836b0
#
_cell.length_a   1.000
_cell.length_b   1.000
_cell.length_c   1.000
_cell.angle_alpha   90.00
_cell.angle_beta   90.00
_cell.angle_gamma   90.00
#
_symmetry.space_group_name_H-M   'P 1'
#
loop_
_entity.id
_entity.type
_entity.pdbx_description
1 polymer ?
#
loop_
_entity_poly.entity_id
_entity_poly.type
_entity_poly.pdbx_seq_one_letter_code
_entity_poly.pdbx_strand_id
1 'polypeptide(L)'
;MITVANLTKSYGGQVLYQNGSFFIGPGEKVGLVGPNGAGKTSLFRLIMGEERADSGSIDYAKSLRICYFSQNVGELKGRSALEEVVHGNPRLGFLKTEISKIEKALEDGDYSDELLEKLGDYQTEFEKLGGYDIEYQAAEVLTGLGIMPEAHHRPVESFSGGWKMRIALAKVLAQKPEFILMDEPTNYLDVESIVWLEDWLRSFKGAVFMTSHDRDFMNGLVKKVVEVNHKTITVYSGNYDFYEKEREIRRDQLIASSERQQAMLQKEEEFIAKFAARASHAAQVQSRVKKLDKIERIEVMPEDMAINFEFPKPPRSGNDVVKMDSVGKVYATEEGKQKRVFAGVSGVVKRLERVAVVGVNGAGKSTLLKVIAGLTEATEGKAEIGANVQVGYFSQYSMDVLNPQKTVFEEVRDRVKDKSDGYMRNLLAAFLFRGDDVEKKVSVLSGGEKSRLILATILTNPCNLLILDEPTNHLDIRSREVLVEALKSFEGTILIVSHDRHFLKQLTTQVAEVNKGGVTFYPGSYSEYLSLAGGH
;
A
#
# COMPACT_ATOMS: atom_id res chain seq x y z
N MET A 1 -0.16 22.66 -16.09
CA MET A 1 0.98 21.87 -15.69
C MET A 1 1.01 20.55 -16.43
N ILE A 2 0.14 19.58 -16.13
CA ILE A 2 -0.04 18.38 -16.97
C ILE A 2 -1.48 18.31 -17.41
N THR A 3 -1.71 18.17 -18.72
CA THR A 3 -3.04 17.98 -19.32
C THR A 3 -3.09 16.62 -19.98
N VAL A 4 -4.05 15.79 -19.59
CA VAL A 4 -4.35 14.50 -20.20
C VAL A 4 -5.65 14.64 -20.96
N ALA A 5 -5.67 14.33 -22.25
CA ALA A 5 -6.82 14.50 -23.13
C ALA A 5 -7.15 13.21 -23.88
N ASN A 6 -8.37 12.71 -23.70
CA ASN A 6 -8.95 11.55 -24.42
C ASN A 6 -8.04 10.31 -24.40
N LEU A 7 -7.36 10.08 -23.28
CA LEU A 7 -6.38 9.02 -23.13
C LEU A 7 -7.04 7.64 -23.16
N THR A 8 -6.53 6.75 -24.01
CA THR A 8 -6.95 5.34 -24.06
C THR A 8 -5.72 4.45 -23.97
N LYS A 9 -5.82 3.40 -23.16
CA LYS A 9 -4.76 2.40 -22.99
C LYS A 9 -5.34 1.00 -22.80
N SER A 10 -4.73 0.02 -23.49
CA SER A 10 -5.04 -1.39 -23.37
C SER A 10 -3.77 -2.26 -23.37
N TYR A 11 -3.87 -3.46 -22.82
CA TYR A 11 -2.85 -4.49 -22.87
C TYR A 11 -3.47 -5.83 -23.27
N GLY A 12 -2.92 -6.48 -24.28
CA GLY A 12 -3.32 -7.84 -24.67
C GLY A 12 -4.83 -8.02 -24.90
N GLY A 13 -5.54 -6.98 -25.37
CA GLY A 13 -6.99 -6.97 -25.56
C GLY A 13 -7.79 -6.51 -24.33
N GLN A 14 -7.19 -6.39 -23.18
CA GLN A 14 -7.85 -5.83 -21.99
C GLN A 14 -7.71 -4.31 -21.99
N VAL A 15 -8.83 -3.61 -22.06
CA VAL A 15 -8.88 -2.14 -21.96
C VAL A 15 -8.75 -1.73 -20.50
N LEU A 16 -7.77 -0.89 -20.19
CA LEU A 16 -7.60 -0.29 -18.86
C LEU A 16 -8.48 0.95 -18.69
N TYR A 17 -8.44 1.88 -19.64
CA TYR A 17 -9.29 3.06 -19.68
C TYR A 17 -9.43 3.60 -21.11
N GLN A 18 -10.55 4.28 -21.34
CA GLN A 18 -10.93 4.89 -22.63
C GLN A 18 -11.33 6.35 -22.43
N ASN A 19 -10.90 7.20 -23.36
CA ASN A 19 -11.27 8.62 -23.45
C ASN A 19 -11.10 9.40 -22.14
N GLY A 20 -10.14 8.99 -21.28
CA GLY A 20 -9.89 9.64 -20.00
C GLY A 20 -9.28 11.03 -20.17
N SER A 21 -9.80 12.01 -19.44
CA SER A 21 -9.29 13.39 -19.50
C SER A 21 -9.24 14.00 -18.11
N PHE A 22 -8.12 14.62 -17.76
CA PHE A 22 -7.96 15.37 -16.51
C PHE A 22 -6.81 16.36 -16.61
N PHE A 23 -6.77 17.30 -15.66
CA PHE A 23 -5.74 18.31 -15.57
C PHE A 23 -5.18 18.37 -14.14
N ILE A 24 -3.86 18.54 -14.04
CA ILE A 24 -3.15 18.80 -12.78
C ILE A 24 -2.47 20.14 -12.86
N GLY A 25 -2.89 21.07 -12.01
CA GLY A 25 -2.35 22.43 -11.92
C GLY A 25 -1.06 22.53 -11.10
N PRO A 26 -0.40 23.69 -11.13
CA PRO A 26 0.76 23.97 -10.28
C PRO A 26 0.40 23.87 -8.79
N GLY A 27 1.25 23.21 -8.01
CA GLY A 27 1.06 23.07 -6.56
C GLY A 27 -0.08 22.16 -6.12
N GLU A 28 -0.88 21.59 -7.05
CA GLU A 28 -1.96 20.68 -6.68
C GLU A 28 -1.42 19.37 -6.10
N LYS A 29 -2.11 18.86 -5.08
CA LYS A 29 -1.90 17.52 -4.52
C LYS A 29 -3.08 16.65 -4.95
N VAL A 30 -2.81 15.71 -5.86
CA VAL A 30 -3.83 14.89 -6.50
C VAL A 30 -3.62 13.42 -6.17
N GLY A 31 -4.68 12.76 -5.72
CA GLY A 31 -4.69 11.32 -5.47
C GLY A 31 -5.14 10.55 -6.70
N LEU A 32 -4.48 9.44 -7.00
CA LEU A 32 -4.89 8.48 -8.01
C LEU A 32 -5.40 7.23 -7.31
N VAL A 33 -6.66 6.92 -7.52
CA VAL A 33 -7.33 5.79 -6.86
C VAL A 33 -7.92 4.81 -7.89
N GLY A 34 -8.18 3.60 -7.46
CA GLY A 34 -8.78 2.55 -8.28
C GLY A 34 -8.33 1.16 -7.81
N PRO A 35 -9.03 0.10 -8.23
CA PRO A 35 -8.68 -1.27 -7.86
C PRO A 35 -7.30 -1.67 -8.36
N ASN A 36 -6.75 -2.74 -7.80
CA ASN A 36 -5.50 -3.31 -8.30
C ASN A 36 -5.70 -3.79 -9.74
N GLY A 37 -4.72 -3.53 -10.60
CA GLY A 37 -4.82 -3.85 -12.05
C GLY A 37 -5.62 -2.83 -12.88
N ALA A 38 -6.19 -1.77 -12.32
CA ALA A 38 -6.91 -0.73 -13.07
C ALA A 38 -6.02 0.12 -13.99
N GLY A 39 -4.68 0.00 -13.88
CA GLY A 39 -3.76 0.74 -14.72
C GLY A 39 -3.18 2.01 -14.09
N LYS A 40 -3.20 2.14 -12.75
CA LYS A 40 -2.61 3.29 -12.03
C LYS A 40 -1.12 3.49 -12.35
N THR A 41 -0.31 2.45 -12.19
CA THR A 41 1.12 2.48 -12.52
C THR A 41 1.36 2.71 -14.03
N SER A 42 0.50 2.15 -14.89
CA SER A 42 0.59 2.40 -16.34
C SER A 42 0.34 3.86 -16.68
N LEU A 43 -0.59 4.53 -15.97
CA LEU A 43 -0.82 5.97 -16.14
C LEU A 43 0.42 6.80 -15.77
N PHE A 44 1.13 6.43 -14.71
CA PHE A 44 2.40 7.08 -14.35
C PHE A 44 3.47 6.88 -15.42
N ARG A 45 3.63 5.66 -15.96
CA ARG A 45 4.58 5.36 -17.04
C ARG A 45 4.25 6.10 -18.34
N LEU A 46 2.97 6.28 -18.64
CA LEU A 46 2.53 7.11 -19.77
C LEU A 46 2.91 8.58 -19.59
N ILE A 47 2.73 9.13 -18.39
CA ILE A 47 3.13 10.52 -18.07
C ILE A 47 4.65 10.67 -18.15
N MET A 48 5.42 9.67 -17.71
CA MET A 48 6.89 9.65 -17.84
C MET A 48 7.39 9.43 -19.28
N GLY A 49 6.49 9.06 -20.20
CA GLY A 49 6.87 8.73 -21.59
C GLY A 49 7.56 7.37 -21.74
N GLU A 50 7.57 6.54 -20.70
CA GLU A 50 8.10 5.17 -20.73
C GLU A 50 7.23 4.24 -21.56
N GLU A 51 5.93 4.56 -21.66
CA GLU A 51 4.96 3.84 -22.47
C GLU A 51 4.22 4.79 -23.42
N ARG A 52 3.58 4.24 -24.45
CA ARG A 52 2.74 5.00 -25.37
C ARG A 52 1.27 4.70 -25.14
N ALA A 53 0.45 5.73 -25.26
CA ALA A 53 -1.00 5.58 -25.28
C ALA A 53 -1.46 4.97 -26.63
N ASP A 54 -2.59 4.28 -26.60
CA ASP A 54 -3.23 3.78 -27.84
C ASP A 54 -3.90 4.96 -28.59
N SER A 55 -4.46 5.92 -27.86
CA SER A 55 -4.97 7.18 -28.38
C SER A 55 -5.00 8.29 -27.30
N GLY A 56 -5.19 9.54 -27.73
CA GLY A 56 -5.16 10.70 -26.85
C GLY A 56 -3.78 11.33 -26.72
N SER A 57 -3.66 12.34 -25.85
CA SER A 57 -2.40 13.05 -25.61
C SER A 57 -2.16 13.31 -24.12
N ILE A 58 -0.88 13.48 -23.79
CA ILE A 58 -0.42 13.96 -22.49
C ILE A 58 0.50 15.14 -22.78
N ASP A 59 0.07 16.33 -22.38
CA ASP A 59 0.74 17.58 -22.71
C ASP A 59 1.26 18.26 -21.46
N TYR A 60 2.55 18.62 -21.47
CA TYR A 60 3.23 19.41 -20.44
C TYR A 60 4.42 20.18 -21.02
N ALA A 61 4.85 21.22 -20.33
CA ALA A 61 6.00 22.04 -20.77
C ALA A 61 7.28 21.18 -20.79
N LYS A 62 8.08 21.27 -21.86
CA LYS A 62 9.36 20.54 -21.99
C LYS A 62 10.36 20.86 -20.86
N SER A 63 10.25 22.03 -20.25
CA SER A 63 11.09 22.45 -19.11
C SER A 63 10.63 21.90 -17.77
N LEU A 64 9.46 21.24 -17.71
CA LEU A 64 8.90 20.70 -16.46
C LEU A 64 9.76 19.54 -15.96
N ARG A 65 10.35 19.70 -14.77
CA ARG A 65 11.10 18.63 -14.12
C ARG A 65 10.14 17.71 -13.38
N ILE A 66 9.97 16.50 -13.90
CA ILE A 66 9.15 15.45 -13.31
C ILE A 66 10.07 14.43 -12.66
N CYS A 67 9.85 14.10 -11.38
CA CYS A 67 10.48 12.97 -10.71
C CYS A 67 9.43 11.90 -10.41
N TYR A 68 9.82 10.65 -10.57
CA TYR A 68 8.95 9.50 -10.35
C TYR A 68 9.52 8.58 -9.29
N PHE A 69 8.76 8.35 -8.23
CA PHE A 69 9.01 7.30 -7.26
C PHE A 69 8.17 6.08 -7.61
N SER A 70 8.83 4.99 -8.02
CA SER A 70 8.20 3.72 -8.35
C SER A 70 8.46 2.66 -7.29
N GLN A 71 7.61 1.65 -7.22
CA GLN A 71 7.81 0.48 -6.34
C GLN A 71 9.03 -0.37 -6.73
N ASN A 72 9.53 -0.24 -7.94
CA ASN A 72 10.73 -0.94 -8.42
C ASN A 72 11.88 0.04 -8.56
N VAL A 73 12.77 0.04 -7.59
CA VAL A 73 13.94 0.96 -7.52
C VAL A 73 15.18 0.44 -8.24
N GLY A 74 15.12 -0.75 -8.86
CA GLY A 74 16.29 -1.36 -9.48
C GLY A 74 17.37 -1.76 -8.45
N GLU A 75 18.54 -2.10 -8.97
CA GLU A 75 19.68 -2.43 -8.12
C GLU A 75 20.46 -1.17 -7.75
N LEU A 76 20.40 -0.79 -6.48
CA LEU A 76 21.23 0.27 -5.91
C LEU A 76 22.57 -0.34 -5.45
N LYS A 77 23.70 0.11 -6.00
CA LYS A 77 25.04 -0.44 -5.73
C LYS A 77 26.13 0.62 -5.82
N GLY A 78 27.21 0.41 -5.05
CA GLY A 78 28.49 1.11 -5.20
C GLY A 78 28.55 2.52 -4.62
N ARG A 79 27.55 2.93 -3.81
CA ARG A 79 27.48 4.25 -3.17
C ARG A 79 26.99 4.16 -1.75
N SER A 80 27.27 5.17 -0.94
CA SER A 80 26.62 5.37 0.35
C SER A 80 25.17 5.85 0.17
N ALA A 81 24.37 5.77 1.23
CA ALA A 81 22.98 6.25 1.20
C ALA A 81 22.89 7.74 0.82
N LEU A 82 23.77 8.58 1.39
CA LEU A 82 23.81 10.01 1.09
C LEU A 82 24.21 10.27 -0.36
N GLU A 83 25.28 9.63 -0.84
CA GLU A 83 25.73 9.77 -2.23
C GLU A 83 24.64 9.33 -3.22
N GLU A 84 23.91 8.26 -2.93
CA GLU A 84 22.83 7.80 -3.80
C GLU A 84 21.73 8.84 -3.93
N VAL A 85 21.39 9.56 -2.87
CA VAL A 85 20.40 10.64 -2.90
C VAL A 85 20.90 11.84 -3.70
N VAL A 86 22.14 12.26 -3.50
CA VAL A 86 22.78 13.36 -4.25
C VAL A 86 22.88 13.03 -5.74
N HIS A 87 23.19 11.79 -6.10
CA HIS A 87 23.23 11.30 -7.50
C HIS A 87 21.84 11.23 -8.16
N GLY A 88 20.78 11.59 -7.45
CA GLY A 88 19.47 11.82 -8.05
C GLY A 88 19.51 12.91 -9.13
N ASN A 89 20.39 13.90 -9.01
CA ASN A 89 20.75 14.82 -10.07
C ASN A 89 22.02 14.33 -10.79
N PRO A 90 21.94 13.85 -12.05
CA PRO A 90 23.07 13.24 -12.73
C PRO A 90 24.30 14.14 -12.84
N ARG A 91 24.11 15.47 -13.03
CA ARG A 91 25.23 16.41 -13.15
C ARG A 91 25.91 16.64 -11.81
N LEU A 92 25.15 16.86 -10.75
CA LEU A 92 25.70 16.99 -9.39
C LEU A 92 26.41 15.71 -8.94
N GLY A 93 25.82 14.54 -9.25
CA GLY A 93 26.43 13.25 -8.97
C GLY A 93 27.76 13.05 -9.69
N PHE A 94 27.85 13.44 -10.98
CA PHE A 94 29.11 13.43 -11.73
C PHE A 94 30.15 14.33 -11.08
N LEU A 95 29.80 15.60 -10.82
CA LEU A 95 30.72 16.57 -10.21
C LEU A 95 31.23 16.09 -8.85
N LYS A 96 30.36 15.57 -7.99
CA LYS A 96 30.74 15.01 -6.69
C LYS A 96 31.75 13.86 -6.81
N THR A 97 31.50 12.95 -7.76
CA THR A 97 32.40 11.82 -8.00
C THR A 97 33.78 12.28 -8.49
N GLU A 98 33.81 13.24 -9.41
CA GLU A 98 35.09 13.75 -9.94
C GLU A 98 35.85 14.57 -8.90
N ILE A 99 35.17 15.41 -8.12
CA ILE A 99 35.78 16.14 -6.98
C ILE A 99 36.41 15.14 -6.01
N SER A 100 35.68 14.12 -5.57
CA SER A 100 36.21 13.11 -4.64
C SER A 100 37.40 12.31 -5.20
N LYS A 101 37.43 12.04 -6.51
CA LYS A 101 38.58 11.40 -7.15
C LYS A 101 39.82 12.29 -7.13
N ILE A 102 39.64 13.58 -7.42
CA ILE A 102 40.75 14.54 -7.43
C ILE A 102 41.27 14.76 -6.00
N GLU A 103 40.37 14.92 -5.02
CA GLU A 103 40.75 15.06 -3.61
C GLU A 103 41.59 13.85 -3.14
N LYS A 104 41.18 12.63 -3.52
CA LYS A 104 41.95 11.42 -3.20
C LYS A 104 43.31 11.39 -3.91
N ALA A 105 43.41 11.82 -5.17
CA ALA A 105 44.69 11.91 -5.87
C ALA A 105 45.64 12.92 -5.20
N LEU A 106 45.11 14.05 -4.69
CA LEU A 106 45.85 15.02 -3.91
C LEU A 106 46.34 14.44 -2.57
N GLU A 107 45.51 13.65 -1.86
CA GLU A 107 45.92 12.94 -0.64
C GLU A 107 47.03 11.93 -0.93
N ASP A 108 47.03 11.28 -2.09
CA ASP A 108 48.05 10.36 -2.58
C ASP A 108 49.33 11.06 -3.08
N GLY A 109 49.35 12.44 -3.09
CA GLY A 109 50.54 13.27 -3.37
C GLY A 109 50.66 13.77 -4.81
N ASP A 110 49.64 13.66 -5.63
CA ASP A 110 49.59 14.20 -6.99
C ASP A 110 49.03 15.65 -6.99
N TYR A 111 49.91 16.64 -6.98
CA TYR A 111 49.59 18.07 -6.96
C TYR A 111 49.81 18.72 -8.35
N SER A 112 49.45 18.07 -9.44
CA SER A 112 49.58 18.66 -10.76
C SER A 112 48.66 19.88 -10.94
N ASP A 113 49.18 20.92 -11.62
CA ASP A 113 48.40 22.17 -11.89
C ASP A 113 47.08 21.86 -12.60
N GLU A 114 47.08 20.87 -13.50
CA GLU A 114 45.89 20.42 -14.23
C GLU A 114 44.80 19.87 -13.31
N LEU A 115 45.18 19.10 -12.27
CA LEU A 115 44.21 18.57 -11.28
C LEU A 115 43.64 19.67 -10.40
N LEU A 116 44.48 20.65 -10.00
CA LEU A 116 44.04 21.79 -9.18
C LEU A 116 43.08 22.69 -9.94
N GLU A 117 43.35 22.97 -11.24
CA GLU A 117 42.44 23.74 -12.08
C GLU A 117 41.08 23.04 -12.26
N LYS A 118 41.09 21.73 -12.60
CA LYS A 118 39.86 20.95 -12.69
C LYS A 118 39.07 20.91 -11.38
N LEU A 119 39.76 20.79 -10.24
CA LEU A 119 39.11 20.82 -8.94
C LEU A 119 38.37 22.14 -8.71
N GLY A 120 39.04 23.28 -9.01
CA GLY A 120 38.44 24.61 -8.89
C GLY A 120 37.22 24.79 -9.77
N ASP A 121 37.31 24.36 -11.04
CA ASP A 121 36.21 24.42 -11.98
C ASP A 121 35.01 23.56 -11.52
N TYR A 122 35.24 22.33 -11.11
CA TYR A 122 34.21 21.43 -10.65
C TYR A 122 33.57 21.88 -9.33
N GLN A 123 34.34 22.38 -8.38
CA GLN A 123 33.82 22.97 -7.14
C GLN A 123 32.96 24.19 -7.41
N THR A 124 33.42 25.08 -8.32
CA THR A 124 32.66 26.27 -8.72
C THR A 124 31.35 25.92 -9.41
N GLU A 125 31.36 24.93 -10.30
CA GLU A 125 30.14 24.43 -10.94
C GLU A 125 29.21 23.75 -9.94
N PHE A 126 29.75 22.92 -9.03
CA PHE A 126 29.00 22.23 -7.97
C PHE A 126 28.30 23.24 -7.05
N GLU A 127 28.99 24.30 -6.65
CA GLU A 127 28.43 25.40 -5.84
C GLU A 127 27.31 26.13 -6.60
N LYS A 128 27.56 26.53 -7.87
CA LYS A 128 26.55 27.20 -8.71
C LYS A 128 25.28 26.39 -8.90
N LEU A 129 25.38 25.05 -8.93
CA LEU A 129 24.25 24.13 -9.03
C LEU A 129 23.60 23.82 -7.66
N GLY A 130 24.07 24.46 -6.58
CA GLY A 130 23.56 24.22 -5.22
C GLY A 130 23.98 22.88 -4.64
N GLY A 131 25.14 22.35 -5.00
CA GLY A 131 25.58 21.01 -4.60
C GLY A 131 25.72 20.83 -3.09
N TYR A 132 26.15 21.85 -2.36
CA TYR A 132 26.23 21.82 -0.90
C TYR A 132 24.83 21.84 -0.25
N ASP A 133 23.89 22.59 -0.84
CA ASP A 133 22.51 22.65 -0.37
C ASP A 133 21.82 21.29 -0.56
N ILE A 134 22.10 20.56 -1.65
CA ILE A 134 21.48 19.27 -1.91
C ILE A 134 22.01 18.18 -0.96
N GLU A 135 23.28 18.24 -0.53
CA GLU A 135 23.82 17.33 0.49
C GLU A 135 23.12 17.52 1.84
N TYR A 136 22.95 18.78 2.25
CA TYR A 136 22.22 19.10 3.47
C TYR A 136 20.76 18.61 3.39
N GLN A 137 20.09 18.90 2.28
CA GLN A 137 18.71 18.47 2.03
C GLN A 137 18.60 16.95 1.98
N ALA A 138 19.56 16.28 1.35
CA ALA A 138 19.61 14.81 1.30
C ALA A 138 19.72 14.20 2.70
N ALA A 139 20.58 14.76 3.55
CA ALA A 139 20.76 14.33 4.94
C ALA A 139 19.48 14.57 5.77
N GLU A 140 18.84 15.73 5.61
CA GLU A 140 17.57 16.08 6.26
C GLU A 140 16.45 15.09 5.86
N VAL A 141 16.29 14.84 4.55
CA VAL A 141 15.27 13.92 4.03
C VAL A 141 15.53 12.48 4.47
N LEU A 142 16.79 12.02 4.43
CA LEU A 142 17.16 10.69 4.93
C LEU A 142 16.79 10.52 6.40
N THR A 143 17.14 11.53 7.22
CA THR A 143 16.82 11.52 8.66
C THR A 143 15.31 11.48 8.89
N GLY A 144 14.54 12.30 8.18
CA GLY A 144 13.08 12.31 8.25
C GLY A 144 12.42 11.01 7.82
N LEU A 145 13.06 10.27 6.90
CA LEU A 145 12.64 8.92 6.52
C LEU A 145 13.20 7.82 7.45
N GLY A 146 13.77 8.20 8.60
CA GLY A 146 14.24 7.28 9.64
C GLY A 146 15.65 6.73 9.44
N ILE A 147 16.41 7.20 8.43
CA ILE A 147 17.83 6.83 8.23
C ILE A 147 18.67 7.84 8.99
N MET A 148 19.14 7.43 10.18
CA MET A 148 19.90 8.30 11.09
C MET A 148 21.28 8.67 10.53
N PRO A 149 21.85 9.81 10.94
CA PRO A 149 23.13 10.33 10.41
C PRO A 149 24.29 9.31 10.40
N GLU A 150 24.35 8.43 11.40
CA GLU A 150 25.39 7.40 11.51
C GLU A 150 25.32 6.37 10.36
N ALA A 151 24.16 6.27 9.72
CA ALA A 151 23.93 5.35 8.60
C ALA A 151 24.05 6.02 7.21
N HIS A 152 24.16 7.34 7.12
CA HIS A 152 24.21 8.08 5.86
C HIS A 152 25.37 7.67 4.95
N HIS A 153 26.51 7.34 5.55
CA HIS A 153 27.74 6.94 4.83
C HIS A 153 27.88 5.44 4.65
N ARG A 154 26.88 4.64 5.09
CA ARG A 154 26.91 3.19 4.89
C ARG A 154 26.58 2.85 3.43
N PRO A 155 27.24 1.81 2.85
CA PRO A 155 26.93 1.34 1.51
C PRO A 155 25.46 0.96 1.37
N VAL A 156 24.81 1.33 0.25
CA VAL A 156 23.38 1.05 0.04
C VAL A 156 23.08 -0.45 0.03
N GLU A 157 24.04 -1.29 -0.39
CA GLU A 157 23.91 -2.73 -0.39
C GLU A 157 23.66 -3.31 0.99
N SER A 158 24.19 -2.67 2.03
CA SER A 158 24.06 -3.12 3.44
C SER A 158 22.65 -2.92 4.01
N PHE A 159 21.77 -2.21 3.30
CA PHE A 159 20.41 -1.94 3.72
C PHE A 159 19.43 -3.02 3.21
N SER A 160 18.41 -3.33 4.00
CA SER A 160 17.32 -4.20 3.57
C SER A 160 16.47 -3.55 2.46
N GLY A 161 15.65 -4.33 1.77
CA GLY A 161 14.78 -3.84 0.69
C GLY A 161 13.92 -2.63 1.08
N GLY A 162 13.30 -2.65 2.26
CA GLY A 162 12.49 -1.52 2.76
C GLY A 162 13.31 -0.25 2.99
N TRP A 163 14.54 -0.37 3.50
CA TRP A 163 15.45 0.77 3.66
C TRP A 163 15.94 1.32 2.32
N LYS A 164 16.21 0.45 1.33
CA LYS A 164 16.53 0.87 -0.04
C LYS A 164 15.39 1.65 -0.68
N MET A 165 14.13 1.27 -0.42
CA MET A 165 12.96 2.03 -0.86
C MET A 165 12.91 3.42 -0.25
N ARG A 166 13.24 3.57 1.04
CA ARG A 166 13.33 4.89 1.71
C ARG A 166 14.44 5.76 1.12
N ILE A 167 15.60 5.18 0.79
CA ILE A 167 16.71 5.89 0.12
C ILE A 167 16.25 6.37 -1.27
N ALA A 168 15.55 5.53 -2.03
CA ALA A 168 15.01 5.91 -3.34
C ALA A 168 13.94 7.01 -3.24
N LEU A 169 13.09 6.99 -2.21
CA LEU A 169 12.15 8.06 -1.93
C LEU A 169 12.91 9.37 -1.61
N ALA A 170 13.92 9.30 -0.73
CA ALA A 170 14.77 10.45 -0.41
C ALA A 170 15.42 11.05 -1.66
N LYS A 171 15.88 10.22 -2.58
CA LYS A 171 16.45 10.61 -3.87
C LYS A 171 15.48 11.44 -4.71
N VAL A 172 14.19 11.13 -4.71
CA VAL A 172 13.16 11.90 -5.42
C VAL A 172 12.85 13.21 -4.70
N LEU A 173 12.70 13.18 -3.37
CA LEU A 173 12.30 14.35 -2.57
C LEU A 173 13.40 15.42 -2.53
N ALA A 174 14.66 15.03 -2.38
CA ALA A 174 15.80 15.95 -2.28
C ALA A 174 16.02 16.79 -3.55
N GLN A 175 15.57 16.32 -4.72
CA GLN A 175 15.73 17.05 -5.98
C GLN A 175 14.81 18.26 -6.11
N LYS A 176 13.79 18.41 -5.27
CA LYS A 176 12.77 19.48 -5.32
C LYS A 176 12.27 19.75 -6.75
N PRO A 177 11.73 18.74 -7.46
CA PRO A 177 11.20 18.95 -8.81
C PRO A 177 9.95 19.82 -8.78
N GLU A 178 9.46 20.25 -9.94
CA GLU A 178 8.18 20.98 -10.02
C GLU A 178 6.98 20.03 -9.96
N PHE A 179 7.18 18.76 -10.33
CA PHE A 179 6.13 17.75 -10.34
C PHE A 179 6.67 16.40 -9.83
N ILE A 180 5.96 15.79 -8.90
CA ILE A 180 6.31 14.47 -8.35
C ILE A 180 5.20 13.46 -8.66
N LEU A 181 5.58 12.32 -9.24
CA LEU A 181 4.76 11.12 -9.32
C LEU A 181 5.19 10.16 -8.22
N MET A 182 4.23 9.62 -7.44
CA MET A 182 4.52 8.67 -6.36
C MET A 182 3.60 7.47 -6.44
N ASP A 183 4.18 6.28 -6.59
CA ASP A 183 3.45 5.02 -6.57
C ASP A 183 3.63 4.33 -5.21
N GLU A 184 2.60 4.44 -4.34
CA GLU A 184 2.55 3.88 -3.00
C GLU A 184 3.73 4.30 -2.10
N PRO A 185 3.97 5.60 -1.87
CA PRO A 185 5.14 6.09 -1.11
C PRO A 185 5.09 5.70 0.37
N THR A 186 3.93 5.39 0.92
CA THR A 186 3.74 5.00 2.33
C THR A 186 4.13 3.54 2.61
N ASN A 187 4.28 2.73 1.57
CA ASN A 187 4.74 1.36 1.75
C ASN A 187 6.17 1.37 2.33
N TYR A 188 6.45 0.47 3.26
CA TYR A 188 7.74 0.34 3.96
C TYR A 188 8.12 1.49 4.90
N LEU A 189 7.25 2.50 5.09
CA LEU A 189 7.44 3.55 6.08
C LEU A 189 6.78 3.16 7.41
N ASP A 190 7.41 3.53 8.53
CA ASP A 190 6.74 3.52 9.83
C ASP A 190 5.90 4.78 10.01
N VAL A 191 5.08 4.78 11.06
CA VAL A 191 4.13 5.87 11.31
C VAL A 191 4.82 7.23 11.42
N GLU A 192 6.00 7.29 12.07
CA GLU A 192 6.77 8.54 12.22
C GLU A 192 7.25 9.07 10.86
N SER A 193 7.81 8.19 10.02
CA SER A 193 8.22 8.55 8.66
C SER A 193 7.04 8.94 7.76
N ILE A 194 5.86 8.35 7.96
CA ILE A 194 4.63 8.74 7.22
C ILE A 194 4.21 10.15 7.64
N VAL A 195 4.19 10.47 8.94
CA VAL A 195 3.85 11.83 9.43
C VAL A 195 4.84 12.85 8.89
N TRP A 196 6.14 12.55 8.96
CA TRP A 196 7.17 13.43 8.40
C TRP A 196 6.98 13.66 6.88
N LEU A 197 6.71 12.58 6.12
CA LEU A 197 6.46 12.69 4.67
C LEU A 197 5.21 13.53 4.38
N GLU A 198 4.17 13.38 5.17
CA GLU A 198 2.94 14.17 5.06
C GLU A 198 3.23 15.66 5.24
N ASP A 199 3.98 16.05 6.27
CA ASP A 199 4.34 17.42 6.55
C ASP A 199 5.28 17.99 5.48
N TRP A 200 6.23 17.19 5.01
CA TRP A 200 7.11 17.58 3.90
C TRP A 200 6.29 17.86 2.63
N LEU A 201 5.35 16.98 2.27
CA LEU A 201 4.50 17.13 1.09
C LEU A 201 3.53 18.31 1.21
N ARG A 202 3.06 18.65 2.41
CA ARG A 202 2.27 19.87 2.66
C ARG A 202 3.07 21.13 2.38
N SER A 203 4.33 21.18 2.81
CA SER A 203 5.22 22.32 2.60
C SER A 203 5.75 22.42 1.16
N PHE A 204 5.73 21.32 0.41
CA PHE A 204 6.24 21.26 -0.95
C PHE A 204 5.38 22.10 -1.91
N LYS A 205 6.02 23.07 -2.61
CA LYS A 205 5.33 24.01 -3.51
C LYS A 205 4.97 23.42 -4.88
N GLY A 206 5.63 22.34 -5.31
CA GLY A 206 5.37 21.66 -6.55
C GLY A 206 4.06 20.86 -6.53
N ALA A 207 3.64 20.37 -7.69
CA ALA A 207 2.50 19.49 -7.78
C ALA A 207 2.89 18.04 -7.46
N VAL A 208 1.93 17.29 -6.93
CA VAL A 208 2.08 15.86 -6.61
C VAL A 208 0.92 15.08 -7.18
N PHE A 209 1.20 13.98 -7.85
CA PHE A 209 0.23 13.01 -8.28
C PHE A 209 0.63 11.65 -7.73
N MET A 210 -0.18 11.08 -6.83
CA MET A 210 0.23 9.92 -6.06
C MET A 210 -0.87 8.88 -5.88
N THR A 211 -0.44 7.62 -5.79
CA THR A 211 -1.27 6.55 -5.23
C THR A 211 -0.90 6.35 -3.77
N SER A 212 -1.84 5.99 -2.95
CA SER A 212 -1.61 5.43 -1.62
C SER A 212 -2.81 4.62 -1.16
N HIS A 213 -2.55 3.60 -0.39
CA HIS A 213 -3.57 2.82 0.31
C HIS A 213 -3.78 3.31 1.75
N ASP A 214 -3.02 4.29 2.21
CA ASP A 214 -3.24 4.96 3.51
C ASP A 214 -4.28 6.07 3.36
N ARG A 215 -5.48 5.82 3.89
CA ARG A 215 -6.63 6.74 3.82
C ARG A 215 -6.37 8.05 4.56
N ASP A 216 -5.78 7.98 5.77
CA ASP A 216 -5.50 9.16 6.58
C ASP A 216 -4.48 10.06 5.87
N PHE A 217 -3.43 9.47 5.30
CA PHE A 217 -2.42 10.17 4.51
C PHE A 217 -3.02 10.85 3.27
N MET A 218 -3.84 10.13 2.50
CA MET A 218 -4.53 10.71 1.34
C MET A 218 -5.44 11.85 1.75
N ASN A 219 -6.23 11.67 2.81
CA ASN A 219 -7.20 12.66 3.26
C ASN A 219 -6.54 13.94 3.80
N GLY A 220 -5.36 13.82 4.41
CA GLY A 220 -4.57 14.95 4.93
C GLY A 220 -3.90 15.80 3.85
N LEU A 221 -3.68 15.25 2.65
CA LEU A 221 -2.87 15.89 1.61
C LEU A 221 -3.66 16.26 0.36
N VAL A 222 -4.51 15.36 -0.16
CA VAL A 222 -5.12 15.56 -1.47
C VAL A 222 -6.33 16.47 -1.42
N LYS A 223 -6.49 17.27 -2.47
CA LYS A 223 -7.64 18.16 -2.69
C LYS A 223 -8.38 17.83 -3.98
N LYS A 224 -7.90 16.87 -4.73
CA LYS A 224 -8.47 16.36 -5.97
C LYS A 224 -8.14 14.87 -6.07
N VAL A 225 -9.12 14.06 -6.46
CA VAL A 225 -8.96 12.63 -6.67
C VAL A 225 -9.27 12.29 -8.13
N VAL A 226 -8.40 11.53 -8.75
CA VAL A 226 -8.61 10.92 -10.07
C VAL A 226 -8.85 9.43 -9.84
N GLU A 227 -10.05 8.97 -10.19
CA GLU A 227 -10.41 7.54 -10.09
C GLU A 227 -10.24 6.87 -11.45
N VAL A 228 -9.54 5.74 -11.46
CA VAL A 228 -9.49 4.82 -12.61
C VAL A 228 -10.32 3.60 -12.25
N ASN A 229 -11.51 3.49 -12.81
CA ASN A 229 -12.42 2.40 -12.52
C ASN A 229 -13.32 2.11 -13.72
N HIS A 230 -13.72 0.84 -13.91
CA HIS A 230 -14.63 0.42 -14.99
C HIS A 230 -14.25 0.98 -16.37
N LYS A 231 -12.97 0.95 -16.70
CA LYS A 231 -12.41 1.46 -17.98
C LYS A 231 -12.59 2.97 -18.17
N THR A 232 -12.94 3.72 -17.14
CA THR A 232 -13.12 5.17 -17.17
C THR A 232 -12.15 5.88 -16.23
N ILE A 233 -11.91 7.16 -16.53
CA ILE A 233 -11.19 8.07 -15.61
C ILE A 233 -12.18 9.14 -15.18
N THR A 234 -12.41 9.24 -13.86
CA THR A 234 -13.34 10.21 -13.27
C THR A 234 -12.59 11.12 -12.30
N VAL A 235 -12.91 12.41 -12.31
CA VAL A 235 -12.26 13.40 -11.44
C VAL A 235 -13.23 13.89 -10.37
N TYR A 236 -12.77 13.93 -9.13
CA TYR A 236 -13.49 14.46 -7.98
C TYR A 236 -12.72 15.63 -7.38
N SER A 237 -13.38 16.77 -7.23
CA SER A 237 -12.77 17.97 -6.64
C SER A 237 -13.05 18.02 -5.15
N GLY A 238 -12.19 17.38 -4.38
CA GLY A 238 -12.27 17.26 -2.92
C GLY A 238 -11.19 16.35 -2.36
N ASN A 239 -11.18 16.17 -1.04
CA ASN A 239 -10.31 15.22 -0.36
C ASN A 239 -10.80 13.78 -0.53
N TYR A 240 -10.11 12.83 0.09
CA TYR A 240 -10.45 11.40 -0.04
C TYR A 240 -11.84 11.07 0.53
N ASP A 241 -12.23 11.65 1.69
CA ASP A 241 -13.56 11.43 2.29
C ASP A 241 -14.69 12.01 1.42
N PHE A 242 -14.45 13.14 0.75
CA PHE A 242 -15.40 13.69 -0.22
C PHE A 242 -15.56 12.75 -1.42
N TYR A 243 -14.44 12.21 -1.93
CA TYR A 243 -14.47 11.24 -3.03
C TYR A 243 -15.32 10.02 -2.67
N GLU A 244 -15.14 9.41 -1.50
CA GLU A 244 -15.89 8.24 -1.09
C GLU A 244 -17.41 8.53 -1.04
N LYS A 245 -17.80 9.62 -0.40
CA LYS A 245 -19.22 10.03 -0.31
C LYS A 245 -19.82 10.30 -1.68
N GLU A 246 -19.12 11.04 -2.52
CA GLU A 246 -19.62 11.39 -3.86
C GLU A 246 -19.70 10.14 -4.76
N ARG A 247 -18.75 9.23 -4.64
CA ARG A 247 -18.77 7.94 -5.35
C ARG A 247 -19.98 7.10 -4.96
N GLU A 248 -20.28 7.01 -3.65
CA GLU A 248 -21.46 6.30 -3.15
C GLU A 248 -22.77 6.92 -3.68
N ILE A 249 -22.90 8.24 -3.61
CA ILE A 249 -24.06 8.95 -4.16
C ILE A 249 -24.23 8.69 -5.67
N ARG A 250 -23.16 8.77 -6.45
CA ARG A 250 -23.21 8.52 -7.90
C ARG A 250 -23.58 7.08 -8.21
N ARG A 251 -23.08 6.14 -7.41
CA ARG A 251 -23.44 4.72 -7.52
C ARG A 251 -24.94 4.52 -7.29
N ASP A 252 -25.48 5.05 -6.19
CA ASP A 252 -26.91 4.93 -5.88
C ASP A 252 -27.79 5.54 -6.98
N GLN A 253 -27.37 6.67 -7.52
CA GLN A 253 -28.02 7.29 -8.68
C GLN A 253 -27.98 6.41 -9.93
N LEU A 254 -26.84 5.75 -10.19
CA LEU A 254 -26.68 4.84 -11.33
C LEU A 254 -27.56 3.60 -11.16
N ILE A 255 -27.60 3.00 -9.96
CA ILE A 255 -28.47 1.87 -9.64
C ILE A 255 -29.95 2.25 -9.85
N ALA A 256 -30.39 3.36 -9.27
CA ALA A 256 -31.76 3.83 -9.41
C ALA A 256 -32.13 4.14 -10.88
N SER A 257 -31.17 4.63 -11.67
CA SER A 257 -31.38 4.91 -13.09
C SER A 257 -31.47 3.61 -13.91
N SER A 258 -30.63 2.61 -13.58
CA SER A 258 -30.69 1.29 -14.19
C SER A 258 -31.99 0.57 -13.89
N GLU A 259 -32.45 0.58 -12.63
CA GLU A 259 -33.75 -0.01 -12.24
C GLU A 259 -34.92 0.62 -12.97
N ARG A 260 -34.95 1.97 -13.11
CA ARG A 260 -35.96 2.67 -13.88
C ARG A 260 -35.91 2.29 -15.35
N GLN A 261 -34.72 2.20 -15.94
CA GLN A 261 -34.55 1.77 -17.32
C GLN A 261 -35.04 0.34 -17.53
N GLN A 262 -34.64 -0.60 -16.64
CA GLN A 262 -35.08 -2.00 -16.69
C GLN A 262 -36.60 -2.12 -16.60
N ALA A 263 -37.23 -1.40 -15.67
CA ALA A 263 -38.71 -1.38 -15.56
C ALA A 263 -39.39 -0.83 -16.81
N MET A 264 -38.78 0.17 -17.47
CA MET A 264 -39.29 0.70 -18.76
C MET A 264 -39.11 -0.33 -19.89
N LEU A 265 -37.93 -0.96 -19.99
CA LEU A 265 -37.64 -1.99 -20.99
C LEU A 265 -38.58 -3.19 -20.83
N GLN A 266 -38.79 -3.65 -19.61
CA GLN A 266 -39.73 -4.75 -19.34
C GLN A 266 -41.15 -4.46 -19.82
N LYS A 267 -41.67 -3.25 -19.56
CA LYS A 267 -42.99 -2.85 -20.04
C LYS A 267 -43.07 -2.83 -21.57
N GLU A 268 -42.03 -2.36 -22.25
CA GLU A 268 -41.99 -2.36 -23.73
C GLU A 268 -41.87 -3.79 -24.28
N GLU A 269 -41.06 -4.65 -23.66
CA GLU A 269 -40.93 -6.06 -24.03
C GLU A 269 -42.22 -6.85 -23.79
N GLU A 270 -42.94 -6.63 -22.68
CA GLU A 270 -44.24 -7.22 -22.40
C GLU A 270 -45.28 -6.80 -23.44
N PHE A 271 -45.30 -5.51 -23.85
CA PHE A 271 -46.18 -5.03 -24.92
C PHE A 271 -45.85 -5.74 -26.24
N ILE A 272 -44.58 -5.83 -26.62
CA ILE A 272 -44.14 -6.50 -27.84
C ILE A 272 -44.59 -7.96 -27.81
N ALA A 273 -44.34 -8.69 -26.71
CA ALA A 273 -44.71 -10.10 -26.56
C ALA A 273 -46.22 -10.30 -26.67
N LYS A 274 -47.05 -9.41 -26.08
CA LYS A 274 -48.51 -9.48 -26.09
C LYS A 274 -49.10 -9.23 -27.46
N PHE A 275 -48.49 -8.38 -28.28
CA PHE A 275 -49.08 -7.93 -29.57
C PHE A 275 -48.29 -8.40 -30.80
N ALA A 276 -47.17 -9.10 -30.65
CA ALA A 276 -46.32 -9.57 -31.75
C ALA A 276 -47.07 -10.40 -32.81
N ALA A 277 -48.04 -11.23 -32.39
CA ALA A 277 -48.81 -12.08 -33.30
C ALA A 277 -50.00 -11.41 -33.96
N ARG A 278 -50.31 -10.12 -33.64
CA ARG A 278 -51.48 -9.42 -34.16
C ARG A 278 -51.14 -8.51 -35.34
N ALA A 279 -51.61 -8.84 -36.54
CA ALA A 279 -51.35 -8.06 -37.76
C ALA A 279 -51.73 -6.57 -37.64
N SER A 280 -52.83 -6.26 -36.90
CA SER A 280 -53.28 -4.88 -36.67
C SER A 280 -52.30 -4.02 -35.84
N HIS A 281 -51.38 -4.62 -35.12
CA HIS A 281 -50.39 -3.92 -34.28
C HIS A 281 -48.96 -4.01 -34.82
N ALA A 282 -48.73 -4.65 -35.97
CA ALA A 282 -47.40 -4.90 -36.52
C ALA A 282 -46.53 -3.64 -36.64
N ALA A 283 -47.09 -2.54 -37.15
CA ALA A 283 -46.36 -1.26 -37.27
C ALA A 283 -45.95 -0.68 -35.88
N GLN A 284 -46.82 -0.78 -34.86
CA GLN A 284 -46.53 -0.32 -33.52
C GLN A 284 -45.46 -1.20 -32.84
N VAL A 285 -45.54 -2.52 -33.03
CA VAL A 285 -44.54 -3.48 -32.50
C VAL A 285 -43.17 -3.19 -33.13
N GLN A 286 -43.09 -3.05 -34.47
CA GLN A 286 -41.81 -2.73 -35.14
C GLN A 286 -41.24 -1.38 -34.69
N SER A 287 -42.07 -0.37 -34.48
CA SER A 287 -41.64 0.94 -33.99
C SER A 287 -41.01 0.81 -32.57
N ARG A 288 -41.65 0.02 -31.69
CA ARG A 288 -41.13 -0.21 -30.33
C ARG A 288 -39.84 -1.05 -30.32
N VAL A 289 -39.75 -2.08 -31.14
CA VAL A 289 -38.48 -2.86 -31.30
C VAL A 289 -37.36 -1.93 -31.75
N LYS A 290 -37.57 -1.12 -32.80
CA LYS A 290 -36.56 -0.15 -33.24
C LYS A 290 -36.17 0.89 -32.18
N LYS A 291 -37.09 1.21 -31.26
CA LYS A 291 -36.83 2.10 -30.13
C LYS A 291 -35.98 1.40 -29.10
N LEU A 292 -36.28 0.14 -28.78
CA LEU A 292 -35.48 -0.68 -27.85
C LEU A 292 -34.05 -0.92 -28.35
N ASP A 293 -33.87 -1.18 -29.65
CA ASP A 293 -32.58 -1.40 -30.29
C ASP A 293 -31.64 -0.17 -30.21
N LYS A 294 -32.20 1.04 -30.03
CA LYS A 294 -31.47 2.30 -29.93
C LYS A 294 -31.14 2.70 -28.50
N ILE A 295 -31.69 1.98 -27.51
CA ILE A 295 -31.45 2.30 -26.11
C ILE A 295 -30.14 1.65 -25.66
N GLU A 296 -29.16 2.49 -25.32
CA GLU A 296 -27.96 2.01 -24.60
C GLU A 296 -28.35 1.55 -23.19
N ARG A 297 -28.12 0.29 -22.91
CA ARG A 297 -28.45 -0.28 -21.61
C ARG A 297 -27.45 0.23 -20.57
N ILE A 298 -27.96 0.72 -19.45
CA ILE A 298 -27.15 1.11 -18.30
C ILE A 298 -26.67 -0.18 -17.62
N GLU A 299 -25.42 -0.52 -17.82
CA GLU A 299 -24.79 -1.62 -17.13
C GLU A 299 -24.33 -1.15 -15.74
N VAL A 300 -25.04 -1.57 -14.72
CA VAL A 300 -24.53 -1.48 -13.35
C VAL A 300 -23.63 -2.69 -13.16
N MET A 301 -22.33 -2.45 -13.11
CA MET A 301 -21.41 -3.51 -12.70
C MET A 301 -21.77 -3.89 -11.25
N PRO A 302 -21.98 -5.18 -10.95
CA PRO A 302 -22.15 -5.58 -9.57
C PRO A 302 -20.89 -5.13 -8.84
N GLU A 303 -20.98 -4.08 -8.05
CA GLU A 303 -19.95 -3.85 -7.05
C GLU A 303 -19.89 -5.12 -6.24
N ASP A 304 -18.67 -5.55 -5.95
CA ASP A 304 -18.47 -6.70 -5.10
C ASP A 304 -19.11 -6.37 -3.75
N MET A 305 -20.33 -6.75 -3.55
CA MET A 305 -20.98 -6.66 -2.26
C MET A 305 -20.12 -7.45 -1.30
N ALA A 306 -19.73 -6.85 -0.19
CA ALA A 306 -19.11 -7.58 0.90
C ALA A 306 -20.09 -8.70 1.26
N ILE A 307 -19.71 -9.94 1.00
CA ILE A 307 -20.51 -11.09 1.41
C ILE A 307 -20.28 -11.19 2.91
N ASN A 308 -21.34 -11.05 3.71
CA ASN A 308 -21.30 -11.33 5.12
C ASN A 308 -20.98 -12.82 5.28
N PHE A 309 -19.77 -13.11 5.72
CA PHE A 309 -19.31 -14.46 6.01
C PHE A 309 -19.18 -14.62 7.53
N GLU A 310 -19.87 -15.59 8.10
CA GLU A 310 -19.74 -15.91 9.51
C GLU A 310 -18.57 -16.87 9.71
N PHE A 311 -17.57 -16.42 10.43
CA PHE A 311 -16.44 -17.27 10.82
C PHE A 311 -16.86 -18.29 11.87
N PRO A 312 -16.20 -19.47 11.90
CA PRO A 312 -16.43 -20.45 12.95
C PRO A 312 -16.12 -19.82 14.31
N LYS A 313 -17.02 -20.02 15.28
CA LYS A 313 -16.77 -19.56 16.65
C LYS A 313 -15.52 -20.26 17.19
N PRO A 314 -14.54 -19.48 17.67
CA PRO A 314 -13.32 -20.05 18.21
C PRO A 314 -13.59 -20.79 19.52
N PRO A 315 -12.82 -21.85 19.86
CA PRO A 315 -12.91 -22.49 21.14
C PRO A 315 -12.55 -21.51 22.26
N ARG A 316 -13.19 -21.66 23.43
CA ARG A 316 -12.93 -20.76 24.55
C ARG A 316 -11.52 -20.97 25.10
N SER A 317 -10.69 -19.93 25.09
CA SER A 317 -9.39 -19.89 25.75
C SER A 317 -9.49 -19.62 27.26
N GLY A 318 -8.41 -19.83 27.99
CA GLY A 318 -8.23 -19.26 29.33
C GLY A 318 -8.32 -17.73 29.32
N ASN A 319 -8.40 -17.10 30.51
CA ASN A 319 -8.46 -15.65 30.62
C ASN A 319 -7.13 -14.97 30.27
N ASP A 320 -6.01 -15.57 30.65
CA ASP A 320 -4.67 -15.13 30.29
C ASP A 320 -4.27 -15.91 29.03
N VAL A 321 -4.21 -15.22 27.91
CA VAL A 321 -3.94 -15.80 26.58
C VAL A 321 -2.44 -15.85 26.31
N VAL A 322 -1.71 -14.81 26.67
CA VAL A 322 -0.24 -14.74 26.58
C VAL A 322 0.29 -14.17 27.89
N LYS A 323 1.27 -14.84 28.47
CA LYS A 323 2.07 -14.33 29.61
C LYS A 323 3.51 -14.13 29.18
N MET A 324 4.06 -12.97 29.47
CA MET A 324 5.47 -12.65 29.25
C MET A 324 6.10 -12.29 30.57
N ASP A 325 7.18 -12.95 30.92
CA ASP A 325 7.96 -12.68 32.12
C ASP A 325 9.41 -12.42 31.74
N SER A 326 9.81 -11.15 31.86
CA SER A 326 11.17 -10.65 31.64
C SER A 326 11.77 -11.11 30.28
N VAL A 327 10.93 -11.21 29.24
CA VAL A 327 11.30 -11.72 27.92
C VAL A 327 12.35 -10.83 27.27
N GLY A 328 13.45 -11.44 26.82
CA GLY A 328 14.49 -10.78 26.05
C GLY A 328 14.89 -11.58 24.82
N LYS A 329 15.34 -10.87 23.78
CA LYS A 329 15.84 -11.48 22.54
C LYS A 329 17.12 -10.82 22.06
N VAL A 330 18.12 -11.68 21.80
CA VAL A 330 19.42 -11.31 21.25
C VAL A 330 19.68 -12.17 20.02
N TYR A 331 20.15 -11.58 18.95
CA TYR A 331 20.65 -12.28 17.77
C TYR A 331 22.17 -12.13 17.64
N ALA A 332 22.84 -13.17 17.20
CA ALA A 332 24.24 -13.06 16.75
C ALA A 332 24.27 -12.41 15.36
N THR A 333 25.13 -11.41 15.17
CA THR A 333 25.40 -10.84 13.85
C THR A 333 26.47 -11.67 13.12
N GLU A 334 26.59 -11.52 11.80
CA GLU A 334 27.59 -12.19 10.97
C GLU A 334 29.02 -11.86 11.41
N GLU A 335 29.24 -10.71 12.05
CA GLU A 335 30.51 -10.30 12.64
C GLU A 335 30.77 -10.88 14.03
N GLY A 336 29.94 -11.79 14.53
CA GLY A 336 30.06 -12.38 15.88
C GLY A 336 29.66 -11.43 17.02
N LYS A 337 29.13 -10.23 16.72
CA LYS A 337 28.61 -9.31 17.73
C LYS A 337 27.20 -9.71 18.11
N GLN A 338 26.79 -9.44 19.34
CA GLN A 338 25.44 -9.65 19.82
C GLN A 338 24.61 -8.38 19.58
N LYS A 339 23.49 -8.51 18.87
CA LYS A 339 22.51 -7.45 18.71
C LYS A 339 21.29 -7.75 19.59
N ARG A 340 21.14 -6.99 20.69
CA ARG A 340 19.95 -7.05 21.55
C ARG A 340 18.79 -6.35 20.85
N VAL A 341 17.65 -7.03 20.72
CA VAL A 341 16.45 -6.49 20.09
C VAL A 341 15.55 -5.84 21.15
N PHE A 342 15.25 -6.59 22.22
CA PHE A 342 14.55 -6.10 23.41
C PHE A 342 14.93 -6.94 24.63
N ALA A 343 14.64 -6.40 25.82
CA ALA A 343 14.89 -7.08 27.08
C ALA A 343 13.83 -6.72 28.13
N GLY A 344 13.63 -7.61 29.11
CA GLY A 344 12.79 -7.36 30.27
C GLY A 344 11.30 -7.13 29.97
N VAL A 345 10.80 -7.64 28.83
CA VAL A 345 9.40 -7.47 28.46
C VAL A 345 8.52 -8.33 29.35
N SER A 346 7.67 -7.68 30.16
CA SER A 346 6.71 -8.35 31.03
C SER A 346 5.30 -7.81 30.79
N GLY A 347 4.31 -8.70 30.75
CA GLY A 347 2.93 -8.33 30.52
C GLY A 347 2.04 -9.54 30.30
N VAL A 348 0.74 -9.31 30.33
CA VAL A 348 -0.29 -10.32 30.09
C VAL A 348 -1.28 -9.80 29.07
N VAL A 349 -1.51 -10.58 28.02
CA VAL A 349 -2.58 -10.34 27.06
C VAL A 349 -3.77 -11.20 27.48
N LYS A 350 -4.92 -10.57 27.70
CA LYS A 350 -6.12 -11.24 28.15
C LYS A 350 -7.03 -11.64 26.99
N ARG A 351 -7.96 -12.52 27.28
CA ARG A 351 -8.96 -12.97 26.32
C ARG A 351 -9.81 -11.81 25.81
N LEU A 352 -10.05 -11.79 24.49
CA LEU A 352 -10.80 -10.78 23.74
C LEU A 352 -10.11 -9.41 23.64
N GLU A 353 -8.89 -9.26 24.13
CA GLU A 353 -8.11 -8.06 23.89
C GLU A 353 -7.64 -8.00 22.44
N ARG A 354 -7.59 -6.80 21.90
CA ARG A 354 -7.11 -6.48 20.56
C ARG A 354 -5.95 -5.50 20.68
N VAL A 355 -4.74 -6.02 20.62
CA VAL A 355 -3.52 -5.28 20.94
C VAL A 355 -2.81 -4.86 19.66
N ALA A 356 -2.64 -3.54 19.46
CA ALA A 356 -1.73 -3.01 18.44
C ALA A 356 -0.30 -3.07 18.96
N VAL A 357 0.62 -3.65 18.20
CA VAL A 357 2.06 -3.61 18.49
C VAL A 357 2.70 -2.58 17.57
N VAL A 358 3.09 -1.43 18.15
CA VAL A 358 3.59 -0.26 17.42
C VAL A 358 5.05 0.03 17.75
N GLY A 359 5.70 0.91 16.99
CA GLY A 359 7.09 1.33 17.16
C GLY A 359 7.82 1.45 15.83
N VAL A 360 9.00 2.07 15.84
CA VAL A 360 9.81 2.32 14.65
C VAL A 360 10.22 1.02 13.95
N ASN A 361 10.56 1.12 12.67
CA ASN A 361 11.06 -0.03 11.93
C ASN A 361 12.39 -0.53 12.50
N GLY A 362 12.47 -1.86 12.68
CA GLY A 362 13.63 -2.48 13.32
C GLY A 362 13.60 -2.50 14.85
N ALA A 363 12.59 -1.96 15.52
CA ALA A 363 12.43 -2.00 16.98
C ALA A 363 12.20 -3.42 17.53
N GLY A 364 11.87 -4.40 16.69
CA GLY A 364 11.66 -5.79 17.13
C GLY A 364 10.22 -6.25 17.19
N LYS A 365 9.26 -5.49 16.61
CA LYS A 365 7.83 -5.83 16.58
C LYS A 365 7.55 -7.26 16.10
N SER A 366 8.01 -7.59 14.89
CA SER A 366 7.85 -8.95 14.32
C SER A 366 8.60 -10.02 15.13
N THR A 367 9.74 -9.67 15.74
CA THR A 367 10.47 -10.58 16.63
C THR A 367 9.65 -10.89 17.88
N LEU A 368 9.01 -9.89 18.49
CA LEU A 368 8.13 -10.07 19.64
C LEU A 368 6.95 -11.01 19.28
N LEU A 369 6.28 -10.77 18.15
CA LEU A 369 5.20 -11.64 17.68
C LEU A 369 5.66 -13.09 17.43
N LYS A 370 6.87 -13.28 16.86
CA LYS A 370 7.44 -14.63 16.63
C LYS A 370 7.77 -15.34 17.96
N VAL A 371 8.26 -14.61 18.96
CA VAL A 371 8.50 -15.17 20.31
C VAL A 371 7.18 -15.57 20.97
N ILE A 372 6.16 -14.72 20.91
CA ILE A 372 4.82 -15.01 21.44
C ILE A 372 4.20 -16.21 20.71
N ALA A 373 4.35 -16.30 19.39
CA ALA A 373 3.83 -17.42 18.60
C ALA A 373 4.60 -18.75 18.79
N GLY A 374 5.70 -18.73 19.53
CA GLY A 374 6.57 -19.91 19.70
C GLY A 374 7.39 -20.29 18.47
N LEU A 375 7.47 -19.39 17.47
CA LEU A 375 8.27 -19.60 16.25
C LEU A 375 9.75 -19.30 16.44
N THR A 376 10.09 -18.61 17.51
CA THR A 376 11.46 -18.27 17.90
C THR A 376 11.55 -18.29 19.42
N GLU A 377 12.56 -18.93 19.97
CA GLU A 377 12.79 -18.98 21.43
C GLU A 377 13.24 -17.63 21.96
N ALA A 378 12.76 -17.26 23.15
CA ALA A 378 13.31 -16.15 23.92
C ALA A 378 14.77 -16.46 24.34
N THR A 379 15.63 -15.45 24.36
CA THR A 379 17.01 -15.61 24.88
C THR A 379 17.05 -15.46 26.39
N GLU A 380 16.16 -14.62 26.94
CA GLU A 380 16.02 -14.34 28.37
C GLU A 380 14.52 -14.38 28.71
N GLY A 381 14.18 -14.80 29.92
CA GLY A 381 12.78 -14.87 30.39
C GLY A 381 11.94 -15.92 29.66
N LYS A 382 10.63 -15.80 29.73
CA LYS A 382 9.70 -16.77 29.15
C LYS A 382 8.43 -16.11 28.63
N ALA A 383 8.03 -16.49 27.41
CA ALA A 383 6.70 -16.21 26.88
C ALA A 383 5.89 -17.51 26.88
N GLU A 384 4.74 -17.49 27.53
CA GLU A 384 3.86 -18.67 27.66
C GLU A 384 2.51 -18.41 27.03
N ILE A 385 2.06 -19.38 26.24
CA ILE A 385 0.71 -19.44 25.70
C ILE A 385 -0.22 -20.04 26.77
N GLY A 386 -1.33 -19.40 27.00
CA GLY A 386 -2.33 -19.82 28.00
C GLY A 386 -3.02 -21.14 27.67
N ALA A 387 -3.79 -21.64 28.64
CA ALA A 387 -4.52 -22.89 28.48
C ALA A 387 -5.59 -22.79 27.37
N ASN A 388 -5.72 -23.85 26.57
CA ASN A 388 -6.64 -23.98 25.46
C ASN A 388 -6.51 -22.87 24.39
N VAL A 389 -5.35 -22.25 24.26
CA VAL A 389 -5.09 -21.26 23.22
C VAL A 389 -4.61 -21.96 21.95
N GLN A 390 -5.29 -21.66 20.85
CA GLN A 390 -4.94 -22.08 19.48
C GLN A 390 -4.52 -20.86 18.69
N VAL A 391 -3.26 -20.84 18.23
CA VAL A 391 -2.64 -19.69 17.57
C VAL A 391 -2.83 -19.77 16.06
N GLY A 392 -3.40 -18.73 15.47
CA GLY A 392 -3.33 -18.45 14.04
C GLY A 392 -2.28 -17.35 13.79
N TYR A 393 -1.26 -17.64 12.99
CA TYR A 393 -0.19 -16.69 12.70
C TYR A 393 -0.16 -16.32 11.22
N PHE A 394 -0.19 -15.02 10.95
CA PHE A 394 -0.01 -14.45 9.62
C PHE A 394 1.23 -13.56 9.60
N SER A 395 2.08 -13.78 8.62
CA SER A 395 3.23 -12.91 8.33
C SER A 395 3.42 -12.76 6.82
N GLN A 396 4.25 -11.82 6.42
CA GLN A 396 4.64 -11.64 5.02
C GLN A 396 5.22 -12.93 4.40
N TYR A 397 5.95 -13.74 5.18
CA TYR A 397 6.50 -15.03 4.74
C TYR A 397 5.43 -16.14 4.60
N SER A 398 4.22 -15.90 5.10
CA SER A 398 3.13 -16.88 4.94
C SER A 398 2.73 -17.08 3.46
N MET A 399 3.07 -16.13 2.58
CA MET A 399 2.83 -16.25 1.14
C MET A 399 3.66 -17.34 0.47
N ASP A 400 4.86 -17.62 1.01
CA ASP A 400 5.78 -18.63 0.48
C ASP A 400 5.29 -20.07 0.73
N VAL A 401 4.30 -20.22 1.63
CA VAL A 401 3.68 -21.51 1.98
C VAL A 401 2.60 -21.94 0.96
N LEU A 402 2.14 -21.02 0.11
CA LEU A 402 1.15 -21.31 -0.93
C LEU A 402 1.78 -22.15 -2.06
N ASN A 403 1.04 -23.16 -2.53
CA ASN A 403 1.50 -23.96 -3.67
C ASN A 403 1.18 -23.25 -5.00
N PRO A 404 2.19 -22.78 -5.76
CA PRO A 404 1.98 -22.01 -6.99
C PRO A 404 1.29 -22.80 -8.11
N GLN A 405 1.27 -24.13 -8.06
CA GLN A 405 0.69 -24.99 -9.08
C GLN A 405 -0.81 -25.27 -8.88
N LYS A 406 -1.31 -25.06 -7.65
CA LYS A 406 -2.73 -25.27 -7.31
C LYS A 406 -3.56 -24.07 -7.73
N THR A 407 -4.86 -24.31 -7.92
CA THR A 407 -5.86 -23.25 -8.03
C THR A 407 -6.15 -22.63 -6.65
N VAL A 408 -6.75 -21.45 -6.64
CA VAL A 408 -7.21 -20.79 -5.41
C VAL A 408 -8.15 -21.72 -4.63
N PHE A 409 -9.08 -22.39 -5.33
CA PHE A 409 -10.02 -23.31 -4.72
C PHE A 409 -9.34 -24.54 -4.11
N GLU A 410 -8.42 -25.17 -4.84
CA GLU A 410 -7.66 -26.34 -4.36
C GLU A 410 -6.82 -25.99 -3.13
N GLU A 411 -6.21 -24.81 -3.10
CA GLU A 411 -5.39 -24.35 -1.98
C GLU A 411 -6.23 -24.17 -0.70
N VAL A 412 -7.45 -23.63 -0.81
CA VAL A 412 -8.38 -23.52 0.31
C VAL A 412 -8.87 -24.89 0.74
N ARG A 413 -9.22 -25.76 -0.20
CA ARG A 413 -9.73 -27.12 0.08
C ARG A 413 -8.76 -27.94 0.91
N ASP A 414 -7.46 -27.83 0.64
CA ASP A 414 -6.44 -28.56 1.39
C ASP A 414 -6.25 -28.06 2.82
N ARG A 415 -6.50 -26.78 3.05
CA ARG A 415 -6.28 -26.12 4.34
C ARG A 415 -7.52 -26.07 5.22
N VAL A 416 -8.69 -25.96 4.60
CA VAL A 416 -9.99 -25.89 5.29
C VAL A 416 -10.64 -27.27 5.24
N LYS A 417 -10.33 -28.10 6.24
CA LYS A 417 -10.84 -29.46 6.33
C LYS A 417 -12.31 -29.47 6.79
N ASP A 418 -13.03 -30.54 6.45
CA ASP A 418 -14.39 -30.85 6.93
C ASP A 418 -15.47 -29.81 6.60
N LYS A 419 -15.27 -29.00 5.54
CA LYS A 419 -16.26 -28.04 5.05
C LYS A 419 -16.70 -28.37 3.62
N SER A 420 -17.95 -28.01 3.30
CA SER A 420 -18.50 -28.23 1.95
C SER A 420 -17.87 -27.28 0.92
N ASP A 421 -17.90 -27.66 -0.36
CA ASP A 421 -17.44 -26.83 -1.47
C ASP A 421 -18.21 -25.49 -1.53
N GLY A 422 -19.51 -25.49 -1.17
CA GLY A 422 -20.31 -24.27 -1.07
C GLY A 422 -19.81 -23.32 0.00
N TYR A 423 -19.41 -23.83 1.18
CA TYR A 423 -18.80 -23.03 2.24
C TYR A 423 -17.48 -22.40 1.75
N MET A 424 -16.61 -23.18 1.09
CA MET A 424 -15.34 -22.70 0.58
C MET A 424 -15.50 -21.62 -0.50
N ARG A 425 -16.49 -21.77 -1.40
CA ARG A 425 -16.80 -20.75 -2.41
C ARG A 425 -17.36 -19.46 -1.78
N ASN A 426 -18.20 -19.57 -0.74
CA ASN A 426 -18.70 -18.41 0.01
C ASN A 426 -17.57 -17.70 0.77
N LEU A 427 -16.67 -18.46 1.39
CA LEU A 427 -15.45 -17.93 2.01
C LEU A 427 -14.61 -17.15 1.00
N LEU A 428 -14.28 -17.77 -0.13
CA LEU A 428 -13.49 -17.14 -1.18
C LEU A 428 -14.17 -15.88 -1.72
N ALA A 429 -15.49 -15.91 -1.90
CA ALA A 429 -16.26 -14.74 -2.34
C ALA A 429 -16.23 -13.61 -1.32
N ALA A 430 -16.24 -13.91 -0.01
CA ALA A 430 -16.09 -12.91 1.06
C ALA A 430 -14.71 -12.22 1.01
N PHE A 431 -13.67 -12.95 0.56
CA PHE A 431 -12.33 -12.42 0.33
C PHE A 431 -12.09 -11.96 -1.11
N LEU A 432 -13.16 -11.64 -1.85
CA LEU A 432 -13.15 -11.07 -3.21
C LEU A 432 -12.59 -12.01 -4.30
N PHE A 433 -12.67 -13.33 -4.12
CA PHE A 433 -12.44 -14.31 -5.17
C PHE A 433 -13.77 -14.82 -5.71
N ARG A 434 -14.16 -14.42 -6.93
CA ARG A 434 -15.48 -14.71 -7.51
C ARG A 434 -15.37 -15.27 -8.93
N GLY A 435 -16.40 -15.99 -9.33
CA GLY A 435 -16.46 -16.54 -10.68
C GLY A 435 -15.20 -17.32 -11.04
N ASP A 436 -14.54 -16.94 -12.12
CA ASP A 436 -13.34 -17.59 -12.63
C ASP A 436 -12.08 -17.37 -11.76
N ASP A 437 -12.11 -16.42 -10.82
CA ASP A 437 -10.96 -16.17 -9.94
C ASP A 437 -10.61 -17.38 -9.07
N VAL A 438 -11.59 -18.21 -8.71
CA VAL A 438 -11.38 -19.39 -7.88
C VAL A 438 -10.62 -20.50 -8.59
N GLU A 439 -10.65 -20.50 -9.92
CA GLU A 439 -9.95 -21.46 -10.77
C GLU A 439 -8.56 -20.95 -11.23
N LYS A 440 -8.19 -19.69 -10.91
CA LYS A 440 -6.85 -19.15 -11.18
C LYS A 440 -5.80 -19.92 -10.39
N LYS A 441 -4.64 -20.16 -11.01
CA LYS A 441 -3.48 -20.70 -10.30
C LYS A 441 -2.90 -19.67 -9.33
N VAL A 442 -2.44 -20.13 -8.18
CA VAL A 442 -1.78 -19.29 -7.17
C VAL A 442 -0.55 -18.56 -7.76
N SER A 443 0.14 -19.16 -8.74
CA SER A 443 1.30 -18.55 -9.41
C SER A 443 0.99 -17.23 -10.11
N VAL A 444 -0.24 -17.03 -10.60
CA VAL A 444 -0.65 -15.82 -11.34
C VAL A 444 -1.26 -14.74 -10.44
N LEU A 445 -1.46 -15.05 -9.15
CA LEU A 445 -2.01 -14.11 -8.18
C LEU A 445 -1.01 -13.00 -7.84
N SER A 446 -1.50 -11.78 -7.72
CA SER A 446 -0.78 -10.65 -7.14
C SER A 446 -0.48 -10.88 -5.64
N GLY A 447 0.46 -10.11 -5.08
CA GLY A 447 0.78 -10.17 -3.65
C GLY A 447 -0.45 -9.96 -2.75
N GLY A 448 -1.31 -8.99 -3.09
CA GLY A 448 -2.55 -8.73 -2.36
C GLY A 448 -3.56 -9.87 -2.43
N GLU A 449 -3.72 -10.51 -3.61
CA GLU A 449 -4.58 -11.69 -3.74
C GLU A 449 -4.05 -12.87 -2.91
N LYS A 450 -2.73 -13.12 -2.92
CA LYS A 450 -2.12 -14.14 -2.07
C LYS A 450 -2.36 -13.87 -0.58
N SER A 451 -2.21 -12.60 -0.14
CA SER A 451 -2.48 -12.22 1.25
C SER A 451 -3.93 -12.50 1.64
N ARG A 452 -4.91 -12.11 0.79
CA ARG A 452 -6.33 -12.41 1.03
C ARG A 452 -6.60 -13.92 1.12
N LEU A 453 -6.00 -14.70 0.24
CA LEU A 453 -6.15 -16.16 0.22
C LEU A 453 -5.67 -16.79 1.54
N ILE A 454 -4.49 -16.39 2.03
CA ILE A 454 -3.95 -16.89 3.30
C ILE A 454 -4.83 -16.45 4.47
N LEU A 455 -5.22 -15.19 4.52
CA LEU A 455 -6.09 -14.67 5.59
C LEU A 455 -7.41 -15.43 5.64
N ALA A 456 -8.03 -15.72 4.49
CA ALA A 456 -9.22 -16.54 4.40
C ALA A 456 -8.99 -17.91 5.04
N THR A 457 -7.87 -18.59 4.74
CA THR A 457 -7.59 -19.91 5.30
C THR A 457 -7.30 -19.88 6.80
N ILE A 458 -6.60 -18.85 7.31
CA ILE A 458 -6.28 -18.72 8.73
C ILE A 458 -7.55 -18.47 9.56
N LEU A 459 -8.40 -17.56 9.10
CA LEU A 459 -9.62 -17.18 9.81
C LEU A 459 -10.69 -18.28 9.85
N THR A 460 -10.60 -19.27 8.99
CA THR A 460 -11.49 -20.44 9.01
C THR A 460 -11.02 -21.59 9.88
N ASN A 461 -9.75 -21.56 10.29
CA ASN A 461 -9.25 -22.51 11.28
C ASN A 461 -9.74 -22.11 12.68
N PRO A 462 -9.98 -23.09 13.57
CA PRO A 462 -10.50 -22.81 14.92
C PRO A 462 -9.40 -22.20 15.81
N CYS A 463 -8.90 -21.01 15.50
CA CYS A 463 -7.96 -20.27 16.34
C CYS A 463 -8.70 -19.30 17.26
N ASN A 464 -8.18 -19.06 18.47
CA ASN A 464 -8.70 -18.09 19.43
C ASN A 464 -7.68 -17.02 19.84
N LEU A 465 -6.43 -17.15 19.37
CA LEU A 465 -5.42 -16.12 19.34
C LEU A 465 -4.96 -15.93 17.90
N LEU A 466 -5.20 -14.74 17.36
CA LEU A 466 -4.78 -14.36 16.02
C LEU A 466 -3.62 -13.38 16.11
N ILE A 467 -2.50 -13.74 15.51
CA ILE A 467 -1.29 -12.90 15.45
C ILE A 467 -1.08 -12.47 14.00
N LEU A 468 -1.13 -11.17 13.74
CA LEU A 468 -1.05 -10.58 12.41
C LEU A 468 0.16 -9.66 12.31
N ASP A 469 1.13 -10.02 11.48
CA ASP A 469 2.33 -9.21 11.21
C ASP A 469 2.20 -8.57 9.83
N GLU A 470 1.88 -7.27 9.80
CA GLU A 470 1.64 -6.45 8.61
C GLU A 470 0.60 -7.03 7.63
N PRO A 471 -0.62 -7.35 8.09
CA PRO A 471 -1.63 -8.00 7.25
C PRO A 471 -2.20 -7.08 6.15
N THR A 472 -2.00 -5.77 6.29
CA THR A 472 -2.48 -4.74 5.35
C THR A 472 -1.54 -4.47 4.19
N ASN A 473 -0.30 -4.98 4.23
CA ASN A 473 0.66 -4.81 3.16
C ASN A 473 0.16 -5.46 1.87
N HIS A 474 0.32 -4.75 0.75
CA HIS A 474 -0.12 -5.15 -0.59
C HIS A 474 -1.66 -5.23 -0.78
N LEU A 475 -2.47 -4.98 0.27
CA LEU A 475 -3.92 -4.91 0.14
C LEU A 475 -4.32 -3.52 -0.35
N ASP A 476 -5.21 -3.49 -1.36
CA ASP A 476 -5.89 -2.26 -1.73
C ASP A 476 -6.90 -1.84 -0.64
N ILE A 477 -7.36 -0.61 -0.69
CA ILE A 477 -8.24 -0.03 0.34
C ILE A 477 -9.47 -0.92 0.57
N ARG A 478 -10.08 -1.43 -0.49
CA ARG A 478 -11.25 -2.30 -0.40
C ARG A 478 -10.96 -3.64 0.28
N SER A 479 -9.83 -4.27 -0.07
CA SER A 479 -9.38 -5.50 0.59
C SER A 479 -9.10 -5.30 2.07
N ARG A 480 -8.60 -4.10 2.46
CA ARG A 480 -8.42 -3.71 3.86
C ARG A 480 -9.75 -3.58 4.60
N GLU A 481 -10.77 -2.97 3.98
CA GLU A 481 -12.11 -2.87 4.56
C GLU A 481 -12.72 -4.25 4.82
N VAL A 482 -12.63 -5.17 3.85
CA VAL A 482 -13.06 -6.56 4.03
C VAL A 482 -12.33 -7.22 5.21
N LEU A 483 -11.02 -7.01 5.32
CA LEU A 483 -10.24 -7.54 6.43
C LEU A 483 -10.68 -6.94 7.78
N VAL A 484 -10.91 -5.64 7.84
CA VAL A 484 -11.42 -4.96 9.06
C VAL A 484 -12.73 -5.57 9.50
N GLU A 485 -13.71 -5.72 8.61
CA GLU A 485 -15.02 -6.29 8.96
C GLU A 485 -14.90 -7.76 9.39
N ALA A 486 -14.05 -8.54 8.72
CA ALA A 486 -13.74 -9.91 9.12
C ALA A 486 -13.15 -9.97 10.55
N LEU A 487 -12.20 -9.08 10.87
CA LEU A 487 -11.58 -9.04 12.19
C LEU A 487 -12.50 -8.46 13.27
N LYS A 488 -13.40 -7.54 12.93
CA LYS A 488 -14.42 -7.06 13.87
C LYS A 488 -15.35 -8.18 14.33
N SER A 489 -15.72 -9.08 13.43
CA SER A 489 -16.58 -10.22 13.72
C SER A 489 -15.86 -11.38 14.43
N PHE A 490 -14.53 -11.37 14.48
CA PHE A 490 -13.74 -12.41 15.13
C PHE A 490 -13.85 -12.37 16.66
N GLU A 491 -14.37 -13.44 17.27
CA GLU A 491 -14.62 -13.59 18.70
C GLU A 491 -13.40 -14.12 19.50
N GLY A 492 -12.18 -13.74 19.09
CA GLY A 492 -10.92 -14.14 19.73
C GLY A 492 -10.05 -12.96 20.14
N THR A 493 -8.86 -13.26 20.66
CA THR A 493 -7.81 -12.31 20.99
C THR A 493 -6.97 -12.02 19.77
N ILE A 494 -6.58 -10.77 19.55
CA ILE A 494 -5.82 -10.35 18.37
C ILE A 494 -4.58 -9.57 18.80
N LEU A 495 -3.42 -9.94 18.23
CA LEU A 495 -2.18 -9.18 18.29
C LEU A 495 -1.85 -8.71 16.86
N ILE A 496 -1.69 -7.41 16.64
CA ILE A 496 -1.54 -6.83 15.31
C ILE A 496 -0.30 -5.92 15.27
N VAL A 497 0.59 -6.15 14.31
CA VAL A 497 1.54 -5.15 13.83
C VAL A 497 0.99 -4.60 12.53
N SER A 498 0.82 -3.30 12.42
CA SER A 498 0.48 -2.62 11.17
C SER A 498 0.93 -1.17 11.20
N HIS A 499 1.27 -0.64 10.04
CA HIS A 499 1.54 0.78 9.82
C HIS A 499 0.30 1.55 9.33
N ASP A 500 -0.81 0.85 9.10
CA ASP A 500 -2.08 1.44 8.70
C ASP A 500 -2.83 2.00 9.92
N ARG A 501 -2.76 3.34 10.06
CA ARG A 501 -3.39 4.06 11.19
C ARG A 501 -4.91 3.87 11.23
N HIS A 502 -5.56 3.90 10.06
CA HIS A 502 -7.00 3.73 9.96
C HIS A 502 -7.45 2.33 10.40
N PHE A 503 -6.69 1.31 9.98
CA PHE A 503 -6.91 -0.08 10.37
C PHE A 503 -6.78 -0.29 11.88
N LEU A 504 -5.72 0.25 12.52
CA LEU A 504 -5.51 0.15 13.95
C LEU A 504 -6.59 0.87 14.76
N LYS A 505 -7.00 2.08 14.33
CA LYS A 505 -8.07 2.86 14.99
C LYS A 505 -9.39 2.11 15.08
N GLN A 506 -9.72 1.28 14.09
CA GLN A 506 -10.99 0.57 14.03
C GLN A 506 -11.03 -0.73 14.85
N LEU A 507 -9.88 -1.31 15.15
CA LEU A 507 -9.80 -2.68 15.67
C LEU A 507 -9.27 -2.77 17.10
N THR A 508 -8.40 -1.86 17.53
CA THR A 508 -7.59 -2.09 18.72
C THR A 508 -8.19 -1.48 19.99
N THR A 509 -8.02 -2.18 21.10
CA THR A 509 -8.46 -1.80 22.44
C THR A 509 -7.30 -1.54 23.39
N GLN A 510 -6.07 -1.89 22.98
CA GLN A 510 -4.84 -1.70 23.74
C GLN A 510 -3.67 -1.50 22.78
N VAL A 511 -2.63 -0.78 23.21
CA VAL A 511 -1.42 -0.57 22.45
C VAL A 511 -0.21 -1.08 23.23
N ALA A 512 0.66 -1.83 22.56
CA ALA A 512 1.98 -2.24 23.05
C ALA A 512 3.05 -1.52 22.20
N GLU A 513 3.70 -0.52 22.79
CA GLU A 513 4.76 0.22 22.13
C GLU A 513 6.11 -0.44 22.35
N VAL A 514 6.78 -0.80 21.26
CA VAL A 514 8.14 -1.34 21.27
C VAL A 514 9.12 -0.19 21.01
N ASN A 515 9.82 0.24 22.05
CA ASN A 515 10.72 1.39 22.00
C ASN A 515 11.98 1.14 22.84
N LYS A 516 13.15 1.60 22.34
CA LYS A 516 14.47 1.57 23.01
C LYS A 516 14.80 0.23 23.70
N GLY A 517 14.40 -0.88 23.09
CA GLY A 517 14.66 -2.22 23.59
C GLY A 517 13.72 -2.72 24.68
N GLY A 518 12.64 -1.98 25.00
CA GLY A 518 11.56 -2.36 25.91
C GLY A 518 10.20 -2.40 25.23
N VAL A 519 9.18 -2.81 25.99
CA VAL A 519 7.76 -2.77 25.56
C VAL A 519 6.92 -2.15 26.65
N THR A 520 6.17 -1.11 26.32
CA THR A 520 5.24 -0.44 27.24
C THR A 520 3.81 -0.70 26.77
N PHE A 521 2.95 -1.12 27.69
CA PHE A 521 1.53 -1.35 27.40
C PHE A 521 0.71 -0.12 27.81
N TYR A 522 -0.07 0.39 26.86
CA TYR A 522 -0.99 1.49 27.05
C TYR A 522 -2.43 0.97 26.98
N PRO A 523 -3.23 1.14 28.02
CA PRO A 523 -4.65 0.83 27.96
C PRO A 523 -5.37 1.84 27.06
N GLY A 524 -6.38 1.37 26.33
CA GLY A 524 -7.18 2.22 25.46
C GLY A 524 -6.90 1.99 23.97
N SER A 525 -7.71 2.65 23.14
CA SER A 525 -7.65 2.55 21.68
C SER A 525 -6.38 3.19 21.10
N TYR A 526 -6.07 2.85 19.86
CA TYR A 526 -4.96 3.50 19.14
C TYR A 526 -5.15 5.02 18.99
N SER A 527 -6.39 5.50 18.91
CA SER A 527 -6.70 6.94 18.88
C SER A 527 -6.32 7.64 20.18
N GLU A 528 -6.58 7.01 21.33
CA GLU A 528 -6.20 7.53 22.66
C GLU A 528 -4.68 7.53 22.83
N TYR A 529 -4.01 6.46 22.40
CA TYR A 529 -2.54 6.41 22.37
C TYR A 529 -1.93 7.56 21.57
N LEU A 530 -2.44 7.85 20.36
CA LEU A 530 -1.95 8.97 19.55
C LEU A 530 -2.13 10.32 20.23
N SER A 531 -3.21 10.50 21.00
CA SER A 531 -3.45 11.73 21.75
C SER A 531 -2.43 11.92 22.88
N LEU A 532 -1.96 10.82 23.48
CA LEU A 532 -0.95 10.84 24.54
C LEU A 532 0.45 11.02 23.95
N ALA A 533 0.76 10.37 22.83
CA ALA A 533 2.07 10.43 22.16
C ALA A 533 2.29 11.76 21.40
N GLY A 534 1.23 12.39 20.88
CA GLY A 534 1.31 13.68 20.17
C GLY A 534 1.46 14.91 21.08
N GLY A 535 1.55 14.72 22.40
CA GLY A 535 1.83 15.75 23.39
C GLY A 535 3.32 15.90 23.74
N HIS A 536 4.22 15.26 22.99
CA HIS A 536 5.68 15.36 23.18
C HIS A 536 6.38 15.85 21.94
#